data_55b31f1e64a9857e65bc5bf2b2cf7ac4
#
_entry.id   55b31f1e64a9857e65bc5bf2b2cf7ac4
#
_cell.length_a   1.000
_cell.length_b   1.000
_cell.length_c   1.000
_cell.angle_alpha   90.00
_cell.angle_beta   90.00
_cell.angle_gamma   90.00
#
_symmetry.space_group_name_H-M   'P 1'
#
loop_
_entity.id
_entity.type
_entity.pdbx_description
1 polymer ?
#
loop_
_entity_poly.entity_id
_entity_poly.type
_entity_poly.pdbx_seq_one_letter_code
_entity_poly.pdbx_strand_id
1 'polypeptide(L)'
;MIFQQMFDPVSCTYTYMLARRHGGEALIIDPVFELVDLYVSLLERLDLRLVKAIDTHVHADHVTGLGRLRDITKCVTVMGEMSGADVVSMRVCEDEKIDVDGIELRTLYTPGHTDDSYSFAGADRVFTGDALLIGGTGRTDFQNGDPRAGYDSLFNKLLKLPAGTLVFPAHDYNGNTASTIGYEATHNPRLQVNSADEYADIMNNLNLPDPKLMDIAVPANLAVGASLSQYVNADEELDAEQCRNVCDHEDVILVDLREDSERARDGWIPDSLHMPYNSLASQLTPSGALTRIAKDHQGHIVLYCAHGERSVLALDTMRNAGFSGVKHLKGGLKAWVSSGGEVNRT
;
A
#
# COMPACT_ATOMS: atom_id res chain seq x y z
N MET A 1 15.49 15.86 -0.99
CA MET A 1 14.61 14.75 -0.57
C MET A 1 14.86 14.47 0.90
N ILE A 2 13.79 14.35 1.69
CA ILE A 2 13.83 13.91 3.09
C ILE A 2 13.76 12.38 3.06
N PHE A 3 14.70 11.73 3.75
CA PHE A 3 14.74 10.28 3.91
C PHE A 3 15.04 9.98 5.37
N GLN A 4 14.17 9.23 6.02
CA GLN A 4 14.34 8.78 7.40
C GLN A 4 14.27 7.26 7.42
N GLN A 5 15.28 6.63 7.99
CA GLN A 5 15.32 5.23 8.31
C GLN A 5 15.20 5.08 9.81
N MET A 6 14.19 4.38 10.27
CA MET A 6 13.88 4.17 11.68
C MET A 6 13.96 2.68 11.98
N PHE A 7 14.48 2.32 13.14
CA PHE A 7 14.73 0.93 13.51
C PHE A 7 13.92 0.55 14.76
N ASP A 8 13.18 -0.52 14.67
CA ASP A 8 12.59 -1.18 15.83
C ASP A 8 13.52 -2.29 16.34
N PRO A 9 14.10 -2.15 17.56
CA PRO A 9 15.01 -3.16 18.08
C PRO A 9 14.31 -4.45 18.56
N VAL A 10 12.98 -4.46 18.67
CA VAL A 10 12.22 -5.63 19.13
C VAL A 10 12.03 -6.63 18.00
N SER A 11 11.57 -6.18 16.85
CA SER A 11 11.39 -7.00 15.63
C SER A 11 12.61 -6.96 14.71
N CYS A 12 13.57 -6.06 14.94
CA CYS A 12 14.69 -5.76 14.05
C CYS A 12 14.25 -5.18 12.69
N THR A 13 13.11 -4.51 12.66
CA THR A 13 12.49 -3.96 11.45
C THR A 13 13.00 -2.54 11.17
N TYR A 14 13.27 -2.26 9.91
CA TYR A 14 13.45 -0.92 9.39
C TYR A 14 12.16 -0.38 8.79
N THR A 15 11.74 0.79 9.25
CA THR A 15 10.70 1.61 8.64
C THR A 15 11.35 2.75 7.87
N TYR A 16 10.84 3.07 6.69
CA TYR A 16 11.36 4.15 5.84
C TYR A 16 10.31 5.21 5.59
N MET A 17 10.65 6.49 5.85
CA MET A 17 9.80 7.63 5.52
C MET A 17 10.48 8.47 4.44
N LEU A 18 9.75 8.78 3.37
CA LEU A 18 10.22 9.58 2.25
C LEU A 18 9.30 10.77 2.04
N ALA A 19 9.90 11.95 1.80
CA ALA A 19 9.21 13.14 1.33
C ALA A 19 10.14 13.96 0.45
N ARG A 20 9.56 14.68 -0.53
CA ARG A 20 10.37 15.50 -1.42
C ARG A 20 10.96 16.71 -0.74
N ARG A 21 10.20 17.35 0.17
CA ARG A 21 10.53 18.61 0.86
C ARG A 21 9.75 18.76 2.15
N HIS A 22 10.16 19.67 3.01
CA HIS A 22 9.37 20.11 4.15
C HIS A 22 8.03 20.72 3.67
N GLY A 23 6.97 20.55 4.41
CA GLY A 23 5.62 21.00 4.08
C GLY A 23 4.99 20.24 2.90
N GLY A 24 5.59 19.12 2.49
CA GLY A 24 5.14 18.29 1.36
C GLY A 24 4.38 17.04 1.78
N GLU A 25 4.13 16.20 0.80
CA GLU A 25 3.55 14.89 1.02
C GLU A 25 4.64 13.87 1.33
N ALA A 26 4.27 12.87 2.13
CA ALA A 26 5.15 11.79 2.54
C ALA A 26 4.53 10.41 2.27
N LEU A 27 5.39 9.43 2.10
CA LEU A 27 5.06 8.02 2.19
C LEU A 27 5.89 7.36 3.29
N ILE A 28 5.37 6.24 3.83
CA ILE A 28 6.07 5.41 4.81
C ILE A 28 6.01 3.95 4.34
N ILE A 29 7.09 3.20 4.55
CA ILE A 29 7.22 1.79 4.15
C ILE A 29 7.54 0.96 5.39
N ASP A 30 6.86 -0.17 5.56
CA ASP A 30 6.96 -1.16 6.64
C ASP A 30 6.87 -0.53 8.04
N PRO A 31 5.76 0.20 8.35
CA PRO A 31 5.60 0.83 9.66
C PRO A 31 5.24 -0.19 10.74
N VAL A 32 5.96 -0.15 11.86
CA VAL A 32 5.70 -0.94 13.06
C VAL A 32 4.63 -0.27 13.93
N PHE A 33 3.63 -1.02 14.39
CA PHE A 33 2.48 -0.50 15.16
C PHE A 33 2.90 0.26 16.43
N GLU A 34 3.84 -0.26 17.18
CA GLU A 34 4.33 0.31 18.44
C GLU A 34 5.04 1.65 18.23
N LEU A 35 5.55 1.92 17.03
CA LEU A 35 6.27 3.15 16.69
C LEU A 35 5.38 4.20 16.00
N VAL A 36 4.08 3.98 15.83
CA VAL A 36 3.19 4.90 15.12
C VAL A 36 3.20 6.31 15.72
N ASP A 37 3.22 6.46 17.04
CA ASP A 37 3.28 7.78 17.68
C ASP A 37 4.59 8.52 17.38
N LEU A 38 5.70 7.81 17.23
CA LEU A 38 6.96 8.35 16.77
C LEU A 38 6.86 8.87 15.33
N TYR A 39 6.24 8.09 14.45
CA TYR A 39 6.05 8.48 13.03
C TYR A 39 5.19 9.74 12.93
N VAL A 40 4.07 9.79 13.65
CA VAL A 40 3.18 10.96 13.69
C VAL A 40 3.92 12.20 14.20
N SER A 41 4.67 12.10 15.30
CA SER A 41 5.48 13.19 15.82
C SER A 41 6.55 13.67 14.82
N LEU A 42 7.12 12.75 14.05
CA LEU A 42 8.10 13.08 13.01
C LEU A 42 7.44 13.82 11.84
N LEU A 43 6.27 13.38 11.41
CA LEU A 43 5.47 14.04 10.37
C LEU A 43 5.13 15.47 10.79
N GLU A 44 4.63 15.68 12.01
CA GLU A 44 4.32 17.02 12.57
C GLU A 44 5.54 17.91 12.61
N ARG A 45 6.67 17.41 13.12
CA ARG A 45 7.92 18.19 13.24
C ARG A 45 8.50 18.61 11.88
N LEU A 46 8.28 17.81 10.84
CA LEU A 46 8.75 18.07 9.48
C LEU A 46 7.69 18.77 8.62
N ASP A 47 6.51 19.09 9.21
CA ASP A 47 5.35 19.65 8.51
C ASP A 47 4.94 18.81 7.30
N LEU A 48 4.89 17.48 7.46
CA LEU A 48 4.59 16.54 6.38
C LEU A 48 3.16 16.00 6.47
N ARG A 49 2.51 15.83 5.33
CA ARG A 49 1.24 15.14 5.20
C ARG A 49 1.49 13.71 4.71
N LEU A 50 1.25 12.71 5.57
CA LEU A 50 1.32 11.32 5.15
C LEU A 50 0.15 11.00 4.19
N VAL A 51 0.46 10.57 2.98
CA VAL A 51 -0.56 10.25 1.96
C VAL A 51 -0.58 8.77 1.61
N LYS A 52 0.53 8.05 1.77
CA LYS A 52 0.59 6.60 1.56
C LYS A 52 1.39 5.91 2.67
N ALA A 53 0.86 4.80 3.16
CA ALA A 53 1.56 3.87 4.05
C ALA A 53 1.56 2.49 3.39
N ILE A 54 2.74 1.88 3.26
CA ILE A 54 3.00 0.72 2.41
C ILE A 54 3.59 -0.39 3.26
N ASP A 55 3.10 -1.62 3.13
CA ASP A 55 3.82 -2.83 3.56
C ASP A 55 4.34 -3.58 2.35
N THR A 56 5.57 -4.09 2.46
CA THR A 56 6.20 -4.91 1.42
C THR A 56 5.57 -6.29 1.33
N HIS A 57 5.09 -6.84 2.43
CA HIS A 57 4.44 -8.15 2.56
C HIS A 57 3.65 -8.23 3.87
N VAL A 58 2.96 -9.33 4.12
CA VAL A 58 2.34 -9.61 5.42
C VAL A 58 3.41 -10.06 6.42
N HIS A 59 3.82 -9.15 7.32
CA HIS A 59 4.87 -9.40 8.32
C HIS A 59 4.44 -10.43 9.37
N ALA A 60 5.39 -11.26 9.82
CA ALA A 60 5.18 -12.29 10.85
C ALA A 60 5.84 -11.97 12.20
N ASP A 61 6.66 -10.94 12.26
CA ASP A 61 7.52 -10.58 13.39
C ASP A 61 7.03 -9.36 14.18
N HIS A 62 6.17 -8.53 13.60
CA HIS A 62 5.54 -7.37 14.23
C HIS A 62 4.14 -7.13 13.69
N VAL A 63 3.32 -6.39 14.44
CA VAL A 63 2.04 -5.88 13.97
C VAL A 63 2.28 -4.61 13.14
N THR A 64 1.68 -4.55 11.95
CA THR A 64 1.84 -3.38 11.07
C THR A 64 1.16 -2.13 11.62
N GLY A 65 1.79 -0.97 11.42
CA GLY A 65 1.24 0.34 11.72
C GLY A 65 0.24 0.87 10.69
N LEU A 66 0.01 0.17 9.56
CA LEU A 66 -0.83 0.65 8.44
C LEU A 66 -2.21 1.13 8.90
N GLY A 67 -2.94 0.29 9.61
CA GLY A 67 -4.31 0.60 10.04
C GLY A 67 -4.36 1.83 10.97
N ARG A 68 -3.47 1.90 11.97
CA ARG A 68 -3.42 3.03 12.90
C ARG A 68 -2.98 4.33 12.22
N LEU A 69 -2.02 4.27 11.30
CA LEU A 69 -1.63 5.44 10.50
C LEU A 69 -2.79 5.92 9.63
N ARG A 70 -3.50 5.02 8.96
CA ARG A 70 -4.72 5.34 8.20
C ARG A 70 -5.75 6.06 9.07
N ASP A 71 -6.02 5.55 10.26
CA ASP A 71 -7.05 6.08 11.14
C ASP A 71 -6.69 7.49 11.64
N ILE A 72 -5.40 7.75 11.93
CA ILE A 72 -4.91 9.06 12.40
C ILE A 72 -4.78 10.06 11.25
N THR A 73 -4.11 9.67 10.17
CA THR A 73 -3.67 10.60 9.11
C THR A 73 -4.57 10.60 7.88
N LYS A 74 -5.49 9.64 7.80
CA LYS A 74 -6.34 9.38 6.62
C LYS A 74 -5.52 9.04 5.37
N CYS A 75 -4.31 8.49 5.53
CA CYS A 75 -3.50 8.05 4.40
C CYS A 75 -4.10 6.82 3.70
N VAL A 76 -3.68 6.60 2.46
CA VAL A 76 -3.99 5.38 1.71
C VAL A 76 -3.05 4.27 2.17
N THR A 77 -3.59 3.13 2.59
CA THR A 77 -2.80 1.93 2.86
C THR A 77 -2.56 1.17 1.55
N VAL A 78 -1.33 0.70 1.35
CA VAL A 78 -0.90 0.07 0.09
C VAL A 78 -0.23 -1.27 0.38
N MET A 79 -0.62 -2.30 -0.35
CA MET A 79 0.07 -3.60 -0.42
C MET A 79 0.03 -4.15 -1.85
N GLY A 80 0.83 -5.17 -2.13
CA GLY A 80 0.76 -5.89 -3.38
C GLY A 80 -0.61 -6.55 -3.64
N GLU A 81 -0.98 -6.75 -4.90
CA GLU A 81 -2.26 -7.38 -5.26
C GLU A 81 -2.38 -8.84 -4.77
N MET A 82 -1.24 -9.50 -4.57
CA MET A 82 -1.17 -10.88 -4.08
C MET A 82 -1.42 -10.99 -2.57
N SER A 83 -1.42 -9.86 -1.84
CA SER A 83 -1.68 -9.87 -0.40
C SER A 83 -3.09 -10.34 -0.08
N GLY A 84 -3.21 -11.24 0.89
CA GLY A 84 -4.47 -11.69 1.46
C GLY A 84 -5.10 -10.72 2.47
N ALA A 85 -4.47 -9.57 2.75
CA ALA A 85 -4.99 -8.61 3.74
C ALA A 85 -6.33 -8.01 3.30
N ASP A 86 -7.31 -8.01 4.21
CA ASP A 86 -8.70 -7.63 3.86
C ASP A 86 -8.90 -6.13 3.64
N VAL A 87 -8.35 -5.29 4.51
CA VAL A 87 -8.64 -3.86 4.59
C VAL A 87 -7.45 -3.03 4.10
N VAL A 88 -7.13 -3.17 2.82
CA VAL A 88 -6.09 -2.39 2.14
C VAL A 88 -6.74 -1.46 1.12
N SER A 89 -6.44 -0.17 1.22
CA SER A 89 -7.09 0.85 0.39
C SER A 89 -6.69 0.77 -1.09
N MET A 90 -5.44 0.42 -1.37
CA MET A 90 -4.89 0.34 -2.72
C MET A 90 -4.03 -0.92 -2.86
N ARG A 91 -4.25 -1.69 -3.91
CA ARG A 91 -3.40 -2.83 -4.28
C ARG A 91 -2.63 -2.50 -5.53
N VAL A 92 -1.33 -2.80 -5.50
CA VAL A 92 -0.41 -2.53 -6.62
C VAL A 92 0.01 -3.82 -7.31
N CYS A 93 0.11 -3.74 -8.64
CA CYS A 93 0.56 -4.83 -9.50
C CYS A 93 2.04 -4.71 -9.84
N GLU A 94 2.60 -5.73 -10.49
CA GLU A 94 3.95 -5.69 -11.08
C GLU A 94 4.07 -4.48 -12.03
N ASP A 95 5.22 -3.82 -11.99
CA ASP A 95 5.59 -2.66 -12.84
C ASP A 95 4.67 -1.41 -12.70
N GLU A 96 3.79 -1.39 -11.72
CA GLU A 96 2.97 -0.22 -11.43
C GLU A 96 3.82 0.88 -10.76
N LYS A 97 3.43 2.15 -10.93
CA LYS A 97 4.08 3.28 -10.29
C LYS A 97 3.27 3.80 -9.12
N ILE A 98 3.94 3.98 -7.98
CA ILE A 98 3.45 4.76 -6.85
C ILE A 98 4.12 6.13 -6.94
N ASP A 99 3.36 7.21 -7.01
CA ASP A 99 3.85 8.58 -6.95
C ASP A 99 3.37 9.29 -5.68
N VAL A 100 4.28 10.02 -5.06
CA VAL A 100 3.99 10.93 -3.94
C VAL A 100 4.84 12.19 -4.10
N ASP A 101 4.21 13.30 -4.47
CA ASP A 101 4.85 14.62 -4.68
C ASP A 101 6.11 14.52 -5.60
N GLY A 102 6.05 13.64 -6.63
CA GLY A 102 7.15 13.38 -7.57
C GLY A 102 8.24 12.44 -7.04
N ILE A 103 8.01 11.71 -5.96
CA ILE A 103 8.77 10.52 -5.58
C ILE A 103 8.10 9.33 -6.25
N GLU A 104 8.73 8.81 -7.29
CA GLU A 104 8.23 7.64 -8.02
C GLU A 104 8.88 6.36 -7.49
N LEU A 105 8.06 5.37 -7.14
CA LEU A 105 8.47 4.00 -6.81
C LEU A 105 7.83 3.04 -7.82
N ARG A 106 8.64 2.26 -8.52
CA ARG A 106 8.18 1.16 -9.36
C ARG A 106 8.01 -0.09 -8.51
N THR A 107 6.89 -0.75 -8.62
CA THR A 107 6.58 -1.98 -7.90
C THR A 107 7.20 -3.18 -8.62
N LEU A 108 7.83 -4.07 -7.86
CA LEU A 108 8.39 -5.33 -8.34
C LEU A 108 7.77 -6.45 -7.50
N TYR A 109 7.02 -7.34 -8.11
CA TYR A 109 6.56 -8.55 -7.43
C TYR A 109 7.75 -9.48 -7.22
N THR A 110 8.13 -9.67 -5.97
CA THR A 110 9.35 -10.41 -5.55
C THR A 110 9.00 -11.54 -4.57
N PRO A 111 8.15 -12.52 -4.98
CA PRO A 111 7.80 -13.65 -4.14
C PRO A 111 9.02 -14.51 -3.81
N GLY A 112 8.91 -15.26 -2.71
CA GLY A 112 9.94 -16.20 -2.27
C GLY A 112 10.02 -16.28 -0.76
N HIS A 113 10.19 -15.16 -0.06
CA HIS A 113 10.04 -15.08 1.39
C HIS A 113 8.58 -15.35 1.78
N THR A 114 7.66 -14.62 1.19
CA THR A 114 6.22 -14.89 1.17
C THR A 114 5.72 -14.85 -0.27
N ASP A 115 4.54 -15.38 -0.53
CA ASP A 115 3.90 -15.33 -1.85
C ASP A 115 3.35 -13.95 -2.20
N ASP A 116 3.19 -13.06 -1.23
CA ASP A 116 2.70 -11.69 -1.39
C ASP A 116 3.80 -10.61 -1.35
N SER A 117 5.08 -11.00 -1.35
CA SER A 117 6.21 -10.06 -1.25
C SER A 117 6.34 -9.16 -2.47
N TYR A 118 6.52 -7.86 -2.21
CA TYR A 118 6.85 -6.84 -3.20
C TYR A 118 8.06 -6.01 -2.78
N SER A 119 8.83 -5.57 -3.77
CA SER A 119 9.91 -4.59 -3.60
C SER A 119 9.54 -3.29 -4.32
N PHE A 120 10.03 -2.16 -3.82
CA PHE A 120 9.71 -0.83 -4.34
C PHE A 120 10.98 -0.12 -4.80
N ALA A 121 11.15 0.03 -6.12
CA ALA A 121 12.37 0.57 -6.72
C ALA A 121 12.18 2.06 -7.09
N GLY A 122 12.96 2.92 -6.44
CA GLY A 122 13.12 4.34 -6.80
C GLY A 122 14.26 4.57 -7.79
N ALA A 123 14.61 5.83 -8.01
CA ALA A 123 15.65 6.22 -8.98
C ALA A 123 17.05 5.75 -8.59
N ASP A 124 17.38 5.72 -7.30
CA ASP A 124 18.73 5.41 -6.76
C ASP A 124 18.72 4.30 -5.70
N ARG A 125 17.57 3.80 -5.33
CA ARG A 125 17.38 2.86 -4.22
C ARG A 125 16.24 1.89 -4.45
N VAL A 126 16.26 0.77 -3.73
CA VAL A 126 15.18 -0.21 -3.71
C VAL A 126 14.90 -0.63 -2.25
N PHE A 127 13.61 -0.66 -1.90
CA PHE A 127 13.10 -1.20 -0.63
C PHE A 127 12.69 -2.63 -0.91
N THR A 128 13.44 -3.58 -0.37
CA THR A 128 13.39 -4.99 -0.79
C THR A 128 12.49 -5.85 0.08
N GLY A 129 11.89 -5.27 1.14
CA GLY A 129 11.26 -6.12 2.13
C GLY A 129 12.23 -7.18 2.64
N ASP A 130 11.76 -8.41 2.69
CA ASP A 130 12.59 -9.56 3.05
C ASP A 130 13.03 -10.41 1.84
N ALA A 131 12.78 -9.94 0.61
CA ALA A 131 13.30 -10.66 -0.56
C ALA A 131 14.84 -10.64 -0.58
N LEU A 132 15.48 -9.47 -0.36
CA LEU A 132 16.94 -9.31 -0.28
C LEU A 132 17.29 -8.56 1.00
N LEU A 133 18.08 -9.17 1.88
CA LEU A 133 18.66 -8.59 3.08
C LEU A 133 20.14 -8.24 2.84
N ILE A 134 20.75 -7.50 3.78
CA ILE A 134 22.18 -7.19 3.74
C ILE A 134 22.97 -8.45 4.14
N GLY A 135 23.70 -9.02 3.19
CA GLY A 135 24.43 -10.26 3.38
C GLY A 135 23.55 -11.51 3.55
N GLY A 136 22.28 -11.44 3.14
CA GLY A 136 21.33 -12.55 3.24
C GLY A 136 20.10 -12.36 2.36
N THR A 137 19.13 -13.25 2.53
CA THR A 137 17.78 -13.16 1.94
C THR A 137 16.76 -13.59 2.99
N GLY A 138 15.51 -13.26 2.83
CA GLY A 138 14.46 -13.79 3.69
C GLY A 138 14.40 -15.32 3.63
N ARG A 139 13.95 -15.95 4.71
CA ARG A 139 13.64 -17.38 4.75
C ARG A 139 12.45 -17.71 3.83
N THR A 140 12.31 -18.97 3.43
CA THR A 140 11.30 -19.39 2.45
C THR A 140 10.47 -20.59 2.92
N ASP A 141 10.50 -20.90 4.21
CA ASP A 141 9.97 -22.12 4.79
C ASP A 141 8.62 -21.94 5.52
N PHE A 142 7.99 -20.76 5.43
CA PHE A 142 6.64 -20.49 5.93
C PHE A 142 5.91 -19.43 5.10
N GLN A 143 4.64 -19.10 5.40
CA GLN A 143 3.78 -18.14 4.70
C GLN A 143 3.77 -18.30 3.17
N ASN A 144 3.63 -19.53 2.69
CA ASN A 144 3.69 -19.89 1.26
C ASN A 144 5.01 -19.49 0.59
N GLY A 145 6.12 -19.43 1.34
CA GLY A 145 7.44 -19.17 0.80
C GLY A 145 7.88 -20.25 -0.19
N ASP A 146 8.63 -19.84 -1.20
CA ASP A 146 9.15 -20.71 -2.26
C ASP A 146 10.58 -20.27 -2.63
N PRO A 147 11.60 -21.11 -2.36
CA PRO A 147 12.98 -20.75 -2.69
C PRO A 147 13.24 -20.61 -4.19
N ARG A 148 12.48 -21.30 -5.07
CA ARG A 148 12.64 -21.15 -6.51
C ARG A 148 12.06 -19.83 -7.01
N ALA A 149 10.90 -19.41 -6.50
CA ALA A 149 10.35 -18.08 -6.73
C ALA A 149 11.29 -17.01 -6.17
N GLY A 150 11.91 -17.24 -4.98
CA GLY A 150 12.91 -16.35 -4.41
C GLY A 150 14.14 -16.20 -5.30
N TYR A 151 14.66 -17.29 -5.85
CA TYR A 151 15.74 -17.24 -6.82
C TYR A 151 15.37 -16.38 -8.04
N ASP A 152 14.20 -16.60 -8.62
CA ASP A 152 13.73 -15.81 -9.77
C ASP A 152 13.63 -14.33 -9.43
N SER A 153 13.02 -13.99 -8.30
CA SER A 153 12.90 -12.62 -7.79
C SER A 153 14.26 -11.94 -7.60
N LEU A 154 15.24 -12.66 -7.08
CA LEU A 154 16.58 -12.16 -6.86
C LEU A 154 17.35 -12.00 -8.17
N PHE A 155 17.48 -13.07 -8.95
CA PHE A 155 18.39 -13.12 -10.10
C PHE A 155 17.81 -12.50 -11.37
N ASN A 156 16.49 -12.53 -11.55
CA ASN A 156 15.85 -12.03 -12.75
C ASN A 156 15.20 -10.63 -12.58
N LYS A 157 15.06 -10.15 -11.33
CA LYS A 157 14.48 -8.81 -11.06
C LYS A 157 15.46 -7.93 -10.25
N LEU A 158 15.72 -8.22 -8.98
CA LEU A 158 16.49 -7.33 -8.11
C LEU A 158 17.93 -7.14 -8.58
N LEU A 159 18.66 -8.22 -8.90
CA LEU A 159 20.03 -8.15 -9.40
C LEU A 159 20.15 -7.61 -10.84
N LYS A 160 19.03 -7.33 -11.53
CA LYS A 160 19.03 -6.60 -12.82
C LYS A 160 18.99 -5.09 -12.64
N LEU A 161 18.75 -4.59 -11.44
CA LEU A 161 18.87 -3.17 -11.14
C LEU A 161 20.33 -2.72 -11.27
N PRO A 162 20.60 -1.43 -11.53
CA PRO A 162 21.96 -0.91 -11.61
C PRO A 162 22.77 -1.27 -10.36
N ALA A 163 24.04 -1.65 -10.52
CA ALA A 163 24.90 -2.09 -9.42
C ALA A 163 25.03 -1.06 -8.27
N GLY A 164 24.94 0.23 -8.58
CA GLY A 164 24.97 1.31 -7.59
C GLY A 164 23.65 1.57 -6.87
N THR A 165 22.56 0.85 -7.19
CA THR A 165 21.26 1.01 -6.51
C THR A 165 21.41 0.61 -5.05
N LEU A 166 21.04 1.52 -4.14
CA LEU A 166 21.05 1.28 -2.69
C LEU A 166 19.97 0.26 -2.32
N VAL A 167 20.31 -0.69 -1.47
CA VAL A 167 19.41 -1.72 -0.95
C VAL A 167 19.00 -1.36 0.48
N PHE A 168 17.71 -1.26 0.71
CA PHE A 168 17.08 -1.00 2.00
C PHE A 168 16.09 -2.14 2.32
N PRO A 169 16.48 -3.14 3.12
CA PRO A 169 15.63 -4.27 3.50
C PRO A 169 14.65 -3.92 4.61
N ALA A 170 13.61 -4.75 4.81
CA ALA A 170 12.74 -4.61 5.98
C ALA A 170 13.46 -4.99 7.28
N HIS A 171 14.40 -5.92 7.26
CA HIS A 171 15.08 -6.40 8.47
C HIS A 171 16.60 -6.34 8.36
N ASP A 172 17.25 -6.08 9.51
CA ASP A 172 18.67 -6.34 9.72
C ASP A 172 18.94 -6.76 11.17
N TYR A 173 19.75 -7.80 11.32
CA TYR A 173 20.08 -8.40 12.62
C TYR A 173 21.53 -8.13 13.03
N ASN A 174 22.30 -7.40 12.21
CA ASN A 174 23.74 -7.22 12.36
C ASN A 174 24.17 -5.77 12.52
N GLY A 175 23.21 -4.82 12.53
CA GLY A 175 23.48 -3.39 12.67
C GLY A 175 23.87 -2.69 11.35
N ASN A 176 23.60 -3.32 10.20
CA ASN A 176 23.81 -2.71 8.90
C ASN A 176 22.60 -1.84 8.54
N THR A 177 22.81 -0.71 7.87
CA THR A 177 21.77 0.24 7.53
C THR A 177 21.43 0.28 6.05
N ALA A 178 22.35 -0.05 5.18
CA ALA A 178 22.17 -0.09 3.73
C ALA A 178 23.26 -0.93 3.06
N SER A 179 22.97 -1.39 1.84
CA SER A 179 23.93 -2.05 0.95
C SER A 179 23.75 -1.52 -0.47
N THR A 180 24.33 -2.19 -1.46
CA THR A 180 24.06 -1.95 -2.89
C THR A 180 23.84 -3.26 -3.63
N ILE A 181 23.10 -3.20 -4.74
CA ILE A 181 22.89 -4.37 -5.60
C ILE A 181 24.22 -5.01 -6.02
N GLY A 182 25.22 -4.19 -6.39
CA GLY A 182 26.54 -4.70 -6.79
C GLY A 182 27.31 -5.37 -5.65
N TYR A 183 27.20 -4.83 -4.43
CA TYR A 183 27.82 -5.44 -3.26
C TYR A 183 27.17 -6.79 -2.93
N GLU A 184 25.84 -6.83 -2.88
CA GLU A 184 25.10 -8.06 -2.59
C GLU A 184 25.36 -9.13 -3.67
N ALA A 185 25.34 -8.76 -4.94
CA ALA A 185 25.63 -9.70 -6.04
C ALA A 185 27.00 -10.41 -5.90
N THR A 186 27.99 -9.74 -5.28
CA THR A 186 29.36 -10.26 -5.19
C THR A 186 29.73 -10.81 -3.82
N HIS A 187 29.08 -10.39 -2.74
CA HIS A 187 29.48 -10.73 -1.36
C HIS A 187 28.40 -11.46 -0.55
N ASN A 188 27.15 -11.39 -0.97
CA ASN A 188 26.07 -12.08 -0.25
C ASN A 188 26.23 -13.61 -0.43
N PRO A 189 26.49 -14.38 0.65
CA PRO A 189 26.77 -15.80 0.53
C PRO A 189 25.60 -16.62 -0.04
N ARG A 190 24.35 -16.16 0.13
CA ARG A 190 23.17 -16.84 -0.43
C ARG A 190 23.01 -16.62 -1.94
N LEU A 191 23.70 -15.62 -2.50
CA LEU A 191 23.68 -15.31 -3.93
C LEU A 191 24.87 -15.91 -4.70
N GLN A 192 25.81 -16.57 -4.01
CA GLN A 192 26.96 -17.25 -4.65
C GLN A 192 26.57 -18.66 -5.09
N VAL A 193 25.55 -18.77 -5.93
CA VAL A 193 24.98 -20.02 -6.46
C VAL A 193 24.89 -19.95 -7.98
N ASN A 194 24.90 -21.12 -8.64
CA ASN A 194 24.85 -21.21 -10.10
C ASN A 194 23.43 -21.59 -10.62
N SER A 195 22.54 -22.00 -9.75
CA SER A 195 21.21 -22.48 -10.14
C SER A 195 20.18 -22.25 -9.04
N ALA A 196 18.88 -22.29 -9.43
CA ALA A 196 17.78 -22.26 -8.51
C ALA A 196 17.76 -23.48 -7.57
N ASP A 197 18.31 -24.64 -8.00
CA ASP A 197 18.40 -25.84 -7.16
C ASP A 197 19.42 -25.65 -6.05
N GLU A 198 20.61 -25.11 -6.35
CA GLU A 198 21.61 -24.78 -5.33
C GLU A 198 21.08 -23.74 -4.32
N TYR A 199 20.36 -22.74 -4.79
CA TYR A 199 19.72 -21.75 -3.90
C TYR A 199 18.67 -22.41 -3.00
N ALA A 200 17.80 -23.25 -3.57
CA ALA A 200 16.77 -23.96 -2.83
C ALA A 200 17.37 -24.91 -1.77
N ASP A 201 18.47 -25.58 -2.09
CA ASP A 201 19.19 -26.45 -1.14
C ASP A 201 19.71 -25.63 0.06
N ILE A 202 20.26 -24.43 -0.17
CA ILE A 202 20.69 -23.54 0.92
C ILE A 202 19.48 -23.13 1.77
N MET A 203 18.40 -22.66 1.14
CA MET A 203 17.23 -22.11 1.84
C MET A 203 16.49 -23.17 2.65
N ASN A 204 16.37 -24.39 2.14
CA ASN A 204 15.72 -25.51 2.83
C ASN A 204 16.50 -26.04 4.04
N ASN A 205 17.78 -25.65 4.16
CA ASN A 205 18.67 -26.13 5.25
C ASN A 205 19.06 -25.02 6.25
N LEU A 206 18.36 -23.85 6.25
CA LEU A 206 18.67 -22.74 7.17
C LEU A 206 18.41 -23.09 8.64
N ASN A 207 17.44 -23.94 8.94
CA ASN A 207 17.05 -24.36 10.31
C ASN A 207 16.88 -23.19 11.29
N LEU A 208 16.22 -22.12 10.88
CA LEU A 208 15.98 -20.95 11.69
C LEU A 208 14.78 -21.16 12.65
N PRO A 209 14.83 -20.62 13.89
CA PRO A 209 13.66 -20.63 14.78
C PRO A 209 12.51 -19.83 14.16
N ASP A 210 11.28 -20.19 14.50
CA ASP A 210 10.09 -19.47 14.04
C ASP A 210 10.01 -18.06 14.66
N PRO A 211 9.44 -17.07 13.95
CA PRO A 211 9.20 -15.75 14.49
C PRO A 211 8.29 -15.82 15.72
N LYS A 212 8.69 -15.19 16.82
CA LYS A 212 8.00 -15.30 18.13
C LYS A 212 6.56 -14.78 18.12
N LEU A 213 6.23 -13.86 17.22
CA LEU A 213 4.92 -13.20 17.16
C LEU A 213 4.06 -13.70 16.00
N MET A 214 4.48 -14.70 15.24
CA MET A 214 3.80 -15.15 14.02
C MET A 214 2.30 -15.44 14.24
N ASP A 215 1.94 -16.12 15.34
CA ASP A 215 0.55 -16.46 15.65
C ASP A 215 -0.34 -15.23 15.97
N ILE A 216 0.28 -14.10 16.29
CA ILE A 216 -0.40 -12.84 16.62
C ILE A 216 -0.31 -11.87 15.43
N ALA A 217 0.87 -11.69 14.89
CA ALA A 217 1.15 -10.69 13.85
C ALA A 217 0.45 -11.02 12.54
N VAL A 218 0.56 -12.26 12.04
CA VAL A 218 -0.03 -12.63 10.75
C VAL A 218 -1.55 -12.42 10.71
N PRO A 219 -2.37 -12.91 11.68
CA PRO A 219 -3.80 -12.63 11.69
C PRO A 219 -4.13 -11.13 11.83
N ALA A 220 -3.38 -10.38 12.66
CA ALA A 220 -3.57 -8.95 12.82
C ALA A 220 -3.25 -8.17 11.53
N ASN A 221 -2.18 -8.53 10.84
CA ASN A 221 -1.73 -7.89 9.61
C ASN A 221 -2.65 -8.22 8.42
N LEU A 222 -3.23 -9.41 8.39
CA LEU A 222 -4.29 -9.76 7.42
C LEU A 222 -5.56 -8.92 7.64
N ALA A 223 -5.88 -8.53 8.87
CA ALA A 223 -7.01 -7.66 9.17
C ALA A 223 -6.71 -6.16 8.99
N VAL A 224 -5.45 -5.75 8.92
CA VAL A 224 -4.96 -4.36 8.78
C VAL A 224 -5.73 -3.34 9.64
N GLY A 225 -5.89 -3.68 10.93
CA GLY A 225 -6.55 -2.83 11.92
C GLY A 225 -8.07 -3.04 12.03
N ALA A 226 -8.73 -2.13 12.74
CA ALA A 226 -10.15 -2.24 13.06
C ALA A 226 -11.04 -2.02 11.81
N SER A 227 -12.24 -2.60 11.85
CA SER A 227 -13.29 -2.38 10.85
C SER A 227 -13.55 -0.90 10.64
N LEU A 228 -13.68 -0.49 9.38
CA LEU A 228 -14.07 0.88 9.00
C LEU A 228 -15.55 1.20 9.32
N SER A 229 -16.31 0.26 9.85
CA SER A 229 -17.74 0.44 10.19
C SER A 229 -18.01 1.60 11.14
N GLN A 230 -17.03 2.04 11.92
CA GLN A 230 -17.16 3.24 12.78
C GLN A 230 -17.21 4.57 12.01
N TYR A 231 -16.84 4.58 10.73
CA TYR A 231 -16.82 5.79 9.89
C TYR A 231 -18.01 5.90 8.95
N VAL A 232 -18.89 4.89 8.90
CA VAL A 232 -20.04 4.85 8.00
C VAL A 232 -21.33 4.57 8.75
N ASN A 233 -22.40 5.32 8.44
CA ASN A 233 -23.75 5.03 8.93
C ASN A 233 -24.46 4.12 7.92
N ALA A 234 -25.44 3.34 8.38
CA ALA A 234 -26.14 2.39 7.53
C ALA A 234 -26.88 3.02 6.34
N ASP A 235 -27.30 4.28 6.45
CA ASP A 235 -27.96 5.06 5.41
C ASP A 235 -26.99 5.70 4.41
N GLU A 236 -25.70 5.69 4.70
CA GLU A 236 -24.64 6.19 3.81
C GLU A 236 -24.06 5.08 2.91
N GLU A 237 -24.41 3.81 3.14
CA GLU A 237 -23.88 2.66 2.42
C GLU A 237 -24.88 2.17 1.36
N LEU A 238 -24.41 1.98 0.13
CA LEU A 238 -25.17 1.37 -0.96
C LEU A 238 -24.44 0.08 -1.38
N ASP A 239 -25.16 -1.04 -1.48
CA ASP A 239 -24.66 -2.18 -2.22
C ASP A 239 -24.67 -1.90 -3.75
N ALA A 240 -24.11 -2.81 -4.53
CA ALA A 240 -23.97 -2.58 -5.97
C ALA A 240 -25.32 -2.53 -6.73
N GLU A 241 -26.36 -3.23 -6.25
CA GLU A 241 -27.69 -3.19 -6.84
C GLU A 241 -28.40 -1.87 -6.50
N GLN A 242 -28.35 -1.47 -5.25
CA GLN A 242 -28.87 -0.19 -4.79
C GLN A 242 -28.19 0.98 -5.50
N CYS A 243 -26.85 0.90 -5.68
CA CYS A 243 -26.09 1.93 -6.37
C CYS A 243 -26.51 2.05 -7.84
N ARG A 244 -26.71 0.94 -8.58
CA ARG A 244 -27.23 0.94 -9.94
C ARG A 244 -28.62 1.58 -9.99
N ASN A 245 -29.49 1.16 -9.08
CA ASN A 245 -30.87 1.69 -9.02
C ASN A 245 -30.88 3.21 -8.84
N VAL A 246 -30.02 3.74 -7.96
CA VAL A 246 -29.91 5.18 -7.74
C VAL A 246 -29.34 5.87 -8.99
N CYS A 247 -28.31 5.31 -9.64
CA CYS A 247 -27.74 5.86 -10.88
C CYS A 247 -28.74 5.86 -12.06
N ASP A 248 -29.62 4.86 -12.15
CA ASP A 248 -30.58 4.74 -13.27
C ASP A 248 -31.82 5.64 -13.12
N HIS A 249 -32.18 6.03 -11.90
CA HIS A 249 -33.47 6.69 -11.61
C HIS A 249 -33.36 8.07 -10.96
N GLU A 250 -32.17 8.46 -10.50
CA GLU A 250 -31.94 9.70 -9.78
C GLU A 250 -30.82 10.51 -10.44
N ASP A 251 -30.79 11.81 -10.18
CA ASP A 251 -29.67 12.67 -10.55
C ASP A 251 -28.51 12.43 -9.57
N VAL A 252 -27.47 11.71 -10.02
CA VAL A 252 -26.34 11.24 -9.21
C VAL A 252 -25.02 11.77 -9.71
N ILE A 253 -24.23 12.33 -8.83
CA ILE A 253 -22.80 12.60 -9.06
C ILE A 253 -22.01 11.40 -8.54
N LEU A 254 -21.60 10.51 -9.44
CA LEU A 254 -20.74 9.37 -9.08
C LEU A 254 -19.28 9.79 -9.13
N VAL A 255 -18.52 9.57 -8.04
CA VAL A 255 -17.15 10.03 -7.89
C VAL A 255 -16.20 8.86 -7.69
N ASP A 256 -15.26 8.70 -8.60
CA ASP A 256 -14.16 7.71 -8.54
C ASP A 256 -12.97 8.29 -7.77
N LEU A 257 -12.68 7.70 -6.62
CA LEU A 257 -11.60 8.13 -5.72
C LEU A 257 -10.28 7.40 -5.97
N ARG A 258 -10.19 6.57 -7.01
CA ARG A 258 -9.00 5.77 -7.32
C ARG A 258 -7.93 6.60 -8.02
N GLU A 259 -6.71 6.09 -8.00
CA GLU A 259 -5.59 6.67 -8.73
C GLU A 259 -5.74 6.44 -10.25
N ASP A 260 -5.01 7.24 -11.07
CA ASP A 260 -5.02 7.11 -12.53
C ASP A 260 -4.60 5.70 -13.01
N SER A 261 -3.62 5.09 -12.35
CA SER A 261 -3.13 3.75 -12.65
C SER A 261 -4.21 2.67 -12.45
N GLU A 262 -4.98 2.78 -11.37
CA GLU A 262 -6.08 1.86 -11.09
C GLU A 262 -7.20 1.99 -12.14
N ARG A 263 -7.53 3.22 -12.55
CA ARG A 263 -8.52 3.46 -13.61
C ARG A 263 -8.07 2.90 -14.95
N ALA A 264 -6.81 3.11 -15.32
CA ALA A 264 -6.25 2.59 -16.57
C ALA A 264 -6.25 1.06 -16.60
N ARG A 265 -5.97 0.41 -15.47
CA ARG A 265 -5.94 -1.05 -15.34
C ARG A 265 -7.33 -1.68 -15.33
N ASP A 266 -8.21 -1.19 -14.47
CA ASP A 266 -9.46 -1.86 -14.12
C ASP A 266 -10.70 -1.28 -14.82
N GLY A 267 -10.55 -0.15 -15.52
CA GLY A 267 -11.66 0.61 -16.06
C GLY A 267 -12.37 1.45 -14.99
N TRP A 268 -13.51 2.06 -15.32
CA TRP A 268 -14.29 2.89 -14.39
C TRP A 268 -15.79 2.78 -14.65
N ILE A 269 -16.60 3.07 -13.66
CA ILE A 269 -18.07 3.12 -13.81
C ILE A 269 -18.42 4.28 -14.77
N PRO A 270 -19.25 4.04 -15.82
CA PRO A 270 -19.63 5.07 -16.77
C PRO A 270 -20.11 6.37 -16.09
N ASP A 271 -19.84 7.50 -16.72
CA ASP A 271 -20.22 8.85 -16.28
C ASP A 271 -19.68 9.29 -14.91
N SER A 272 -18.78 8.51 -14.29
CA SER A 272 -18.15 8.89 -13.03
C SER A 272 -17.11 10.00 -13.19
N LEU A 273 -17.15 10.97 -12.29
CA LEU A 273 -16.12 11.99 -12.15
C LEU A 273 -14.86 11.38 -11.51
N HIS A 274 -13.70 11.68 -12.07
CA HIS A 274 -12.43 11.23 -11.49
C HIS A 274 -11.88 12.27 -10.52
N MET A 275 -11.79 11.90 -9.24
CA MET A 275 -11.24 12.74 -8.17
C MET A 275 -10.46 11.87 -7.19
N PRO A 276 -9.18 11.61 -7.42
CA PRO A 276 -8.36 10.78 -6.55
C PRO A 276 -8.45 11.19 -5.07
N TYR A 277 -8.54 10.21 -4.19
CA TYR A 277 -8.78 10.41 -2.75
C TYR A 277 -7.81 11.43 -2.13
N ASN A 278 -6.53 11.38 -2.49
CA ASN A 278 -5.51 12.29 -1.96
C ASN A 278 -5.75 13.75 -2.34
N SER A 279 -6.45 14.02 -3.45
CA SER A 279 -6.80 15.37 -3.91
C SER A 279 -8.19 15.82 -3.46
N LEU A 280 -9.02 14.92 -2.91
CA LEU A 280 -10.42 15.19 -2.59
C LEU A 280 -10.60 16.45 -1.73
N ALA A 281 -9.81 16.61 -0.66
CA ALA A 281 -9.92 17.78 0.23
C ALA A 281 -9.77 19.11 -0.52
N SER A 282 -8.92 19.19 -1.53
CA SER A 282 -8.76 20.38 -2.36
C SER A 282 -9.98 20.66 -3.25
N GLN A 283 -10.70 19.61 -3.67
CA GLN A 283 -11.91 19.69 -4.48
C GLN A 283 -13.14 20.13 -3.68
N LEU A 284 -13.05 20.07 -2.36
CA LEU A 284 -14.12 20.45 -1.41
C LEU A 284 -13.99 21.91 -0.91
N THR A 285 -12.97 22.64 -1.31
CA THR A 285 -12.84 24.07 -0.99
C THR A 285 -13.96 24.88 -1.67
N PRO A 286 -14.28 26.11 -1.24
CA PRO A 286 -15.31 26.94 -1.87
C PRO A 286 -15.13 27.14 -3.39
N SER A 287 -13.90 27.09 -3.88
CA SER A 287 -13.53 27.16 -5.31
C SER A 287 -13.26 25.78 -5.95
N GLY A 288 -13.35 24.71 -5.18
CA GLY A 288 -13.09 23.34 -5.64
C GLY A 288 -14.10 22.86 -6.67
N ALA A 289 -13.65 21.93 -7.53
CA ALA A 289 -14.50 21.44 -8.62
C ALA A 289 -15.75 20.73 -8.11
N LEU A 290 -15.62 19.83 -7.11
CA LEU A 290 -16.76 19.10 -6.57
C LEU A 290 -17.78 20.05 -5.90
N THR A 291 -17.31 21.06 -5.17
CA THR A 291 -18.19 22.07 -4.56
C THR A 291 -18.97 22.86 -5.60
N ARG A 292 -18.37 23.19 -6.75
CA ARG A 292 -19.07 23.88 -7.85
C ARG A 292 -20.11 22.97 -8.49
N ILE A 293 -19.72 21.75 -8.85
CA ILE A 293 -20.63 20.76 -9.47
C ILE A 293 -21.82 20.49 -8.54
N ALA A 294 -21.60 20.25 -7.25
CA ALA A 294 -22.65 19.94 -6.29
C ALA A 294 -23.61 21.11 -6.03
N LYS A 295 -23.21 22.37 -6.27
CA LYS A 295 -24.13 23.53 -6.19
C LYS A 295 -25.15 23.57 -7.31
N ASP A 296 -24.75 23.08 -8.48
CA ASP A 296 -25.59 23.09 -9.68
C ASP A 296 -26.47 21.82 -9.78
N HIS A 297 -26.14 20.78 -9.01
CA HIS A 297 -26.86 19.53 -8.92
C HIS A 297 -27.66 19.43 -7.63
N GLN A 298 -28.95 19.02 -7.74
CA GLN A 298 -29.81 18.72 -6.59
C GLN A 298 -29.76 17.23 -6.20
N GLY A 299 -28.94 16.44 -6.89
CA GLY A 299 -28.84 15.00 -6.75
C GLY A 299 -27.91 14.54 -5.64
N HIS A 300 -27.84 13.22 -5.49
CA HIS A 300 -26.99 12.58 -4.51
C HIS A 300 -25.53 12.46 -5.00
N ILE A 301 -24.57 12.58 -4.08
CA ILE A 301 -23.17 12.25 -4.35
C ILE A 301 -22.92 10.81 -3.85
N VAL A 302 -22.42 9.96 -4.74
CA VAL A 302 -22.02 8.59 -4.42
C VAL A 302 -20.53 8.45 -4.69
N LEU A 303 -19.78 8.07 -3.66
CA LEU A 303 -18.33 7.88 -3.73
C LEU A 303 -18.02 6.40 -3.94
N TYR A 304 -17.02 6.09 -4.77
CA TYR A 304 -16.48 4.74 -4.84
C TYR A 304 -14.96 4.73 -4.96
N CYS A 305 -14.35 3.62 -4.57
CA CYS A 305 -12.96 3.31 -4.81
C CYS A 305 -12.80 1.85 -5.27
N ALA A 306 -11.65 1.24 -5.12
CA ALA A 306 -11.44 -0.14 -5.54
C ALA A 306 -12.25 -1.15 -4.71
N HIS A 307 -12.19 -1.04 -3.37
CA HIS A 307 -12.74 -2.02 -2.42
C HIS A 307 -13.68 -1.44 -1.36
N GLY A 308 -13.90 -0.12 -1.32
CA GLY A 308 -14.79 0.57 -0.38
C GLY A 308 -14.08 1.38 0.71
N GLU A 309 -12.81 1.11 1.04
CA GLU A 309 -12.12 1.72 2.20
C GLU A 309 -11.94 3.23 2.04
N ARG A 310 -11.37 3.68 0.90
CA ARG A 310 -11.18 5.12 0.64
C ARG A 310 -12.51 5.87 0.59
N SER A 311 -13.55 5.25 0.05
CA SER A 311 -14.87 5.89 -0.02
C SER A 311 -15.53 6.03 1.35
N VAL A 312 -15.32 5.08 2.26
CA VAL A 312 -15.73 5.22 3.67
C VAL A 312 -14.98 6.37 4.36
N LEU A 313 -13.66 6.43 4.23
CA LEU A 313 -12.86 7.52 4.81
C LEU A 313 -13.24 8.88 4.20
N ALA A 314 -13.59 8.90 2.92
CA ALA A 314 -14.01 10.11 2.22
C ALA A 314 -15.36 10.67 2.75
N LEU A 315 -16.26 9.83 3.28
CA LEU A 315 -17.51 10.29 3.91
C LEU A 315 -17.22 11.27 5.06
N ASP A 316 -16.22 10.95 5.89
CA ASP A 316 -15.83 11.83 6.99
C ASP A 316 -15.27 13.17 6.46
N THR A 317 -14.44 13.13 5.43
CA THR A 317 -13.91 14.32 4.76
C THR A 317 -15.04 15.19 4.17
N MET A 318 -16.04 14.56 3.54
CA MET A 318 -17.20 15.23 2.97
C MET A 318 -18.06 15.88 4.05
N ARG A 319 -18.35 15.17 5.14
CA ARG A 319 -19.12 15.72 6.29
C ARG A 319 -18.41 16.93 6.90
N ASN A 320 -17.11 16.86 7.11
CA ASN A 320 -16.32 17.96 7.65
C ASN A 320 -16.28 19.19 6.72
N ALA A 321 -16.44 18.98 5.41
CA ALA A 321 -16.58 20.06 4.42
C ALA A 321 -18.03 20.58 4.28
N GLY A 322 -18.99 20.06 5.07
CA GLY A 322 -20.39 20.53 5.10
C GLY A 322 -21.31 19.86 4.08
N PHE A 323 -20.88 18.77 3.43
CA PHE A 323 -21.73 17.99 2.54
C PHE A 323 -22.60 17.02 3.35
N SER A 324 -23.88 16.93 3.01
CA SER A 324 -24.85 16.02 3.62
C SER A 324 -25.46 15.09 2.57
N GLY A 325 -25.95 13.92 3.00
CA GLY A 325 -26.58 12.95 2.09
C GLY A 325 -25.63 12.26 1.14
N VAL A 326 -24.31 12.36 1.39
CA VAL A 326 -23.29 11.64 0.61
C VAL A 326 -23.34 10.17 0.96
N LYS A 327 -23.28 9.32 -0.06
CA LYS A 327 -23.24 7.86 0.09
C LYS A 327 -21.98 7.29 -0.50
N HIS A 328 -21.72 6.02 -0.21
CA HIS A 328 -20.62 5.30 -0.84
C HIS A 328 -21.05 3.92 -1.33
N LEU A 329 -20.36 3.42 -2.34
CA LEU A 329 -20.55 2.07 -2.87
C LEU A 329 -19.76 1.07 -2.01
N LYS A 330 -20.47 0.22 -1.26
CA LYS A 330 -19.91 -0.87 -0.49
C LYS A 330 -19.14 -1.84 -1.38
N GLY A 331 -17.90 -2.17 -0.98
CA GLY A 331 -17.03 -3.06 -1.74
C GLY A 331 -16.51 -2.46 -3.05
N GLY A 332 -16.81 -1.20 -3.34
CA GLY A 332 -16.24 -0.41 -4.42
C GLY A 332 -16.44 -0.99 -5.83
N LEU A 333 -15.52 -0.68 -6.74
CA LEU A 333 -15.55 -1.18 -8.12
C LEU A 333 -15.55 -2.72 -8.19
N LYS A 334 -14.86 -3.38 -7.27
CA LYS A 334 -14.83 -4.86 -7.22
C LYS A 334 -16.24 -5.43 -7.04
N ALA A 335 -17.02 -4.90 -6.10
CA ALA A 335 -18.40 -5.34 -5.89
C ALA A 335 -19.30 -4.98 -7.08
N TRP A 336 -19.12 -3.80 -7.67
CA TRP A 336 -19.83 -3.37 -8.88
C TRP A 336 -19.65 -4.36 -10.02
N VAL A 337 -18.40 -4.69 -10.38
CA VAL A 337 -18.06 -5.64 -11.44
C VAL A 337 -18.57 -7.04 -11.11
N SER A 338 -18.39 -7.51 -9.88
CA SER A 338 -18.85 -8.84 -9.44
C SER A 338 -20.36 -9.01 -9.52
N SER A 339 -21.11 -7.92 -9.43
CA SER A 339 -22.58 -7.91 -9.59
C SER A 339 -23.05 -7.67 -11.03
N GLY A 340 -22.13 -7.68 -12.02
CA GLY A 340 -22.43 -7.48 -13.42
C GLY A 340 -22.57 -6.02 -13.87
N GLY A 341 -22.06 -5.06 -13.10
CA GLY A 341 -22.02 -3.65 -13.46
C GLY A 341 -21.06 -3.39 -14.63
N GLU A 342 -21.45 -2.51 -15.55
CA GLU A 342 -20.63 -2.11 -16.69
C GLU A 342 -19.45 -1.23 -16.28
N VAL A 343 -18.34 -1.36 -17.00
CA VAL A 343 -17.16 -0.49 -16.84
C VAL A 343 -16.67 -0.03 -18.22
N ASN A 344 -16.31 1.24 -18.32
CA ASN A 344 -15.56 1.77 -19.44
C ASN A 344 -14.08 1.36 -19.30
N ARG A 345 -13.43 1.11 -20.43
CA ARG A 345 -11.98 0.85 -20.53
C ARG A 345 -11.40 1.71 -21.64
N THR A 346 -10.18 2.17 -21.48
CA THR A 346 -9.41 2.89 -22.52
C THR A 346 -8.93 1.93 -23.60
#